data_e62e99953a61cb532049cb902fa6019a
#
_entry.id   e62e99953a61cb532049cb902fa6019a
#
_cell.length_a   1.000
_cell.length_b   1.000
_cell.length_c   1.000
_cell.angle_alpha   90.00
_cell.angle_beta   90.00
_cell.angle_gamma   90.00
#
_symmetry.space_group_name_H-M   'P 1'
#
loop_
_entity.id
_entity.type
_entity.pdbx_description
1 polymer ?
#
loop_
_entity_poly.entity_id
_entity_poly.type
_entity_poly.pdbx_seq_one_letter_code
_entity_poly.pdbx_strand_id
1 'polypeptide(L)'
;IWANLRKKYRAIDMIGKFGMLPAIIIGVVLGPIVGELAVPNVQWWPLVKIPEFANIWNQLSPFAIGWPSAATWIAAIPTAIVVYIIAFGDFVTSEELLRSADEVRQDEKIDFNANRSNVISGIRNVAMALCCPYTQTCGPLWAAVTAAVSQRYKEGPKAMAVSYTHLRAH
;
A
#
# COMPACT_ATOMS: atom_id res chain seq x y z
N ILE A 1 -7.67 14.40 -21.89
CA ILE A 1 -8.56 13.42 -22.57
C ILE A 1 -9.40 12.68 -21.53
N TRP A 2 -8.84 12.07 -20.49
CA TRP A 2 -9.56 11.31 -19.45
C TRP A 2 -10.60 12.15 -18.68
N ALA A 3 -10.25 13.36 -18.29
CA ALA A 3 -11.17 14.26 -17.55
C ALA A 3 -12.44 14.58 -18.34
N ASN A 4 -12.32 14.74 -19.66
CA ASN A 4 -13.45 15.02 -20.55
C ASN A 4 -14.33 13.76 -20.78
N LEU A 5 -13.71 12.58 -20.86
CA LEU A 5 -14.42 11.31 -20.97
C LEU A 5 -15.22 10.98 -19.73
N ARG A 6 -14.68 11.25 -18.53
CA ARG A 6 -15.38 11.08 -17.25
C ARG A 6 -16.63 11.95 -17.14
N LYS A 7 -16.56 13.21 -17.63
CA LYS A 7 -17.73 14.10 -17.66
C LYS A 7 -18.80 13.66 -18.64
N LYS A 8 -18.40 13.01 -19.76
CA LYS A 8 -19.32 12.62 -20.83
C LYS A 8 -20.03 11.29 -20.57
N TYR A 9 -19.36 10.33 -19.90
CA TYR A 9 -19.89 8.99 -19.71
C TYR A 9 -19.92 8.62 -18.21
N ARG A 10 -21.13 8.46 -17.68
CA ARG A 10 -21.39 8.08 -16.29
C ARG A 10 -20.73 6.75 -15.89
N ALA A 11 -20.64 5.81 -16.84
CA ALA A 11 -19.96 4.53 -16.62
C ALA A 11 -18.46 4.70 -16.37
N ILE A 12 -17.79 5.59 -17.12
CA ILE A 12 -16.36 5.86 -16.96
C ILE A 12 -16.08 6.59 -15.61
N ASP A 13 -16.99 7.45 -15.18
CA ASP A 13 -16.89 8.10 -13.87
C ASP A 13 -17.05 7.06 -12.74
N MET A 14 -18.00 6.13 -12.86
CA MET A 14 -18.16 5.02 -11.91
C MET A 14 -16.91 4.15 -11.85
N ILE A 15 -16.37 3.71 -13.00
CA ILE A 15 -15.12 2.93 -13.05
C ILE A 15 -13.98 3.68 -12.38
N GLY A 16 -13.87 5.00 -12.62
CA GLY A 16 -12.85 5.83 -11.99
C GLY A 16 -13.00 5.96 -10.47
N LYS A 17 -14.22 5.89 -9.94
CA LYS A 17 -14.49 5.91 -8.49
C LYS A 17 -14.09 4.61 -7.78
N PHE A 18 -14.20 3.49 -8.47
CA PHE A 18 -13.82 2.17 -7.92
C PHE A 18 -12.32 1.88 -8.03
N GLY A 19 -11.53 2.77 -8.63
CA GLY A 19 -10.06 2.65 -8.71
C GLY A 19 -9.61 1.36 -9.38
N MET A 20 -8.89 0.50 -8.67
CA MET A 20 -8.36 -0.77 -9.19
C MET A 20 -9.34 -1.93 -9.16
N LEU A 21 -10.49 -1.83 -8.48
CA LEU A 21 -11.44 -2.93 -8.34
C LEU A 21 -11.90 -3.52 -9.68
N PRO A 22 -12.28 -2.72 -10.70
CA PRO A 22 -12.67 -3.28 -12.00
C PRO A 22 -11.55 -4.07 -12.69
N ALA A 23 -10.31 -3.59 -12.57
CA ALA A 23 -9.14 -4.28 -13.13
C ALA A 23 -8.89 -5.62 -12.43
N ILE A 24 -9.03 -5.67 -11.10
CA ILE A 24 -8.91 -6.90 -10.31
C ILE A 24 -9.99 -7.91 -10.73
N ILE A 25 -11.25 -7.48 -10.84
CA ILE A 25 -12.36 -8.35 -11.25
C ILE A 25 -12.10 -8.91 -12.64
N ILE A 26 -11.72 -8.06 -13.60
CA ILE A 26 -11.37 -8.50 -14.95
C ILE A 26 -10.21 -9.49 -14.92
N GLY A 27 -9.15 -9.22 -14.14
CA GLY A 27 -8.00 -10.11 -14.02
C GLY A 27 -8.36 -11.47 -13.42
N VAL A 28 -9.20 -11.50 -12.40
CA VAL A 28 -9.66 -12.76 -11.76
C VAL A 28 -10.54 -13.58 -12.70
N VAL A 29 -11.32 -12.95 -13.58
CA VAL A 29 -12.18 -13.64 -14.53
C VAL A 29 -11.41 -14.07 -15.78
N LEU A 30 -10.63 -13.17 -16.38
CA LEU A 30 -9.91 -13.46 -17.62
C LEU A 30 -8.65 -14.31 -17.41
N GLY A 31 -7.96 -14.15 -16.27
CA GLY A 31 -6.73 -14.88 -16.00
C GLY A 31 -6.86 -16.40 -16.13
N PRO A 32 -7.89 -17.03 -15.51
CA PRO A 32 -8.15 -18.46 -15.69
C PRO A 32 -8.56 -18.83 -17.13
N ILE A 33 -9.30 -17.96 -17.82
CA ILE A 33 -9.75 -18.22 -19.20
C ILE A 33 -8.57 -18.26 -20.16
N VAL A 34 -7.60 -17.36 -19.97
CA VAL A 34 -6.37 -17.29 -20.77
C VAL A 34 -5.34 -18.33 -20.33
N GLY A 35 -5.53 -18.97 -19.18
CA GLY A 35 -4.63 -19.99 -18.64
C GLY A 35 -3.42 -19.43 -17.88
N GLU A 36 -3.37 -18.11 -17.63
CA GLU A 36 -2.29 -17.48 -16.88
C GLU A 36 -2.46 -17.55 -15.37
N LEU A 37 -3.69 -17.71 -14.89
CA LEU A 37 -4.01 -17.85 -13.49
C LEU A 37 -4.77 -19.15 -13.23
N ALA A 38 -4.42 -19.82 -12.13
CA ALA A 38 -5.23 -20.95 -11.66
C ALA A 38 -6.64 -20.46 -11.28
N VAL A 39 -7.64 -21.29 -11.54
CA VAL A 39 -9.01 -21.00 -11.09
C VAL A 39 -9.00 -20.78 -9.58
N PRO A 40 -9.45 -19.62 -9.05
CA PRO A 40 -9.40 -19.33 -7.62
C PRO A 40 -10.30 -20.33 -6.88
N ASN A 41 -9.68 -21.15 -6.03
CA ASN A 41 -10.40 -22.03 -5.12
C ASN A 41 -10.80 -21.19 -3.88
N VAL A 42 -11.98 -20.61 -3.91
CA VAL A 42 -12.50 -19.80 -2.82
C VAL A 42 -12.98 -20.68 -1.69
N GLN A 43 -12.21 -20.79 -0.65
CA GLN A 43 -12.64 -21.46 0.59
C GLN A 43 -13.43 -20.46 1.44
N TRP A 44 -14.73 -20.67 1.53
CA TRP A 44 -15.63 -19.80 2.30
C TRP A 44 -15.56 -20.02 3.81
N TRP A 45 -14.89 -21.07 4.26
CA TRP A 45 -14.77 -21.41 5.66
C TRP A 45 -13.36 -21.94 5.99
N PRO A 46 -12.76 -21.54 7.12
CA PRO A 46 -13.28 -20.61 8.13
C PRO A 46 -13.16 -19.14 7.70
N LEU A 47 -14.19 -18.33 8.01
CA LEU A 47 -14.19 -16.87 7.72
C LEU A 47 -13.10 -16.11 8.51
N VAL A 48 -12.71 -16.66 9.66
CA VAL A 48 -11.62 -16.13 10.47
C VAL A 48 -10.61 -17.25 10.70
N LYS A 49 -9.39 -17.05 10.20
CA LYS A 49 -8.27 -17.93 10.47
C LYS A 49 -7.29 -17.22 11.40
N ILE A 50 -7.05 -17.81 12.57
CA ILE A 50 -6.02 -17.31 13.48
C ILE A 50 -4.67 -17.64 12.87
N PRO A 51 -3.76 -16.64 12.69
CA PRO A 51 -2.42 -16.90 12.16
C PRO A 51 -1.66 -17.88 13.06
N GLU A 52 -1.03 -18.87 12.45
CA GLU A 52 -0.18 -19.83 13.15
C GLU A 52 1.21 -19.20 13.39
N PHE A 53 1.31 -18.30 14.34
CA PHE A 53 2.54 -17.53 14.61
C PHE A 53 3.77 -18.41 14.83
N ALA A 54 3.63 -19.53 15.54
CA ALA A 54 4.72 -20.46 15.78
C ALA A 54 5.23 -21.09 14.46
N ASN A 55 4.32 -21.47 13.58
CA ASN A 55 4.65 -22.06 12.28
C ASN A 55 5.33 -21.01 11.37
N ILE A 56 4.79 -19.79 11.34
CA ILE A 56 5.36 -18.67 10.59
C ILE A 56 6.78 -18.36 11.09
N TRP A 57 6.98 -18.29 12.40
CA TRP A 57 8.29 -18.07 12.99
C TRP A 57 9.29 -19.14 12.59
N ASN A 58 8.93 -20.41 12.74
CA ASN A 58 9.81 -21.53 12.44
C ASN A 58 10.15 -21.66 10.95
N GLN A 59 9.31 -21.16 10.06
CA GLN A 59 9.53 -21.25 8.61
C GLN A 59 10.18 -20.01 8.00
N LEU A 60 10.04 -18.84 8.61
CA LEU A 60 10.43 -17.59 7.98
C LEU A 60 11.44 -16.77 8.78
N SER A 61 11.52 -16.93 10.10
CA SER A 61 12.44 -16.13 10.91
C SER A 61 13.90 -16.56 10.68
N PRO A 62 14.83 -15.63 10.43
CA PRO A 62 16.26 -15.93 10.34
C PRO A 62 16.83 -16.61 11.57
N PHE A 63 16.20 -16.42 12.73
CA PHE A 63 16.59 -17.09 13.99
C PHE A 63 16.23 -18.58 14.01
N ALA A 64 15.20 -18.99 13.27
CA ALA A 64 14.77 -20.37 13.19
C ALA A 64 15.38 -21.10 11.99
N ILE A 65 15.45 -20.46 10.82
CA ILE A 65 15.92 -21.10 9.58
C ILE A 65 17.42 -20.88 9.30
N GLY A 66 18.06 -19.97 10.08
CA GLY A 66 19.46 -19.59 9.88
C GLY A 66 19.63 -18.32 9.05
N TRP A 67 20.79 -17.70 9.21
CA TRP A 67 21.15 -16.47 8.52
C TRP A 67 21.60 -16.75 7.08
N PRO A 68 21.25 -15.87 6.12
CA PRO A 68 21.75 -15.96 4.75
C PRO A 68 23.27 -15.92 4.67
N SER A 69 23.83 -16.58 3.70
CA SER A 69 25.27 -16.54 3.43
C SER A 69 25.72 -15.12 3.02
N ALA A 70 27.00 -14.81 3.20
CA ALA A 70 27.59 -13.53 2.73
C ALA A 70 27.37 -13.31 1.22
N ALA A 71 27.44 -14.38 0.43
CA ALA A 71 27.17 -14.30 -1.01
C ALA A 71 25.74 -13.87 -1.30
N THR A 72 24.76 -14.37 -0.55
CA THR A 72 23.34 -13.99 -0.65
C THR A 72 23.15 -12.51 -0.33
N TRP A 73 23.80 -12.01 0.73
CA TRP A 73 23.76 -10.60 1.08
C TRP A 73 24.30 -9.70 -0.01
N ILE A 74 25.46 -10.05 -0.58
CA ILE A 74 26.07 -9.30 -1.69
C ILE A 74 25.16 -9.31 -2.93
N ALA A 75 24.58 -10.45 -3.27
CA ALA A 75 23.66 -10.56 -4.40
C ALA A 75 22.37 -9.77 -4.21
N ALA A 76 21.93 -9.52 -2.98
CA ALA A 76 20.73 -8.74 -2.67
C ALA A 76 20.94 -7.22 -2.79
N ILE A 77 22.18 -6.71 -2.75
CA ILE A 77 22.47 -5.26 -2.74
C ILE A 77 21.84 -4.53 -3.93
N PRO A 78 21.99 -4.95 -5.20
CA PRO A 78 21.39 -4.24 -6.32
C PRO A 78 19.87 -4.12 -6.20
N THR A 79 19.21 -5.21 -5.82
CA THR A 79 17.76 -5.22 -5.60
C THR A 79 17.35 -4.29 -4.45
N ALA A 80 18.10 -4.29 -3.36
CA ALA A 80 17.84 -3.42 -2.21
C ALA A 80 17.95 -1.93 -2.60
N ILE A 81 18.92 -1.56 -3.42
CA ILE A 81 19.07 -0.19 -3.94
C ILE A 81 17.86 0.21 -4.79
N VAL A 82 17.45 -0.64 -5.72
CA VAL A 82 16.29 -0.37 -6.58
C VAL A 82 15.01 -0.22 -5.75
N VAL A 83 14.80 -1.13 -4.81
CA VAL A 83 13.64 -1.07 -3.91
C VAL A 83 13.64 0.21 -3.05
N TYR A 84 14.82 0.62 -2.56
CA TYR A 84 14.96 1.85 -1.80
C TYR A 84 14.65 3.09 -2.64
N ILE A 85 15.13 3.15 -3.89
CA ILE A 85 14.83 4.26 -4.82
C ILE A 85 13.32 4.38 -5.06
N ILE A 86 12.64 3.24 -5.27
CA ILE A 86 11.19 3.23 -5.46
C ILE A 86 10.47 3.72 -4.20
N ALA A 87 10.83 3.20 -3.02
CA ALA A 87 10.24 3.60 -1.76
C ALA A 87 10.47 5.09 -1.46
N PHE A 88 11.67 5.59 -1.75
CA PHE A 88 11.99 7.02 -1.57
C PHE A 88 11.15 7.90 -2.51
N GLY A 89 10.93 7.48 -3.75
CA GLY A 89 10.04 8.17 -4.68
C GLY A 89 8.61 8.30 -4.14
N ASP A 90 8.09 7.27 -3.50
CA ASP A 90 6.78 7.28 -2.84
C ASP A 90 6.71 8.28 -1.68
N PHE A 91 7.77 8.37 -0.87
CA PHE A 91 7.83 9.34 0.22
C PHE A 91 7.81 10.78 -0.30
N VAL A 92 8.63 11.08 -1.30
CA VAL A 92 8.69 12.40 -1.91
C VAL A 92 7.35 12.77 -2.55
N THR A 93 6.74 11.85 -3.27
CA THR A 93 5.43 12.07 -3.88
C THR A 93 4.35 12.30 -2.82
N SER A 94 4.36 11.54 -1.74
CA SER A 94 3.41 11.69 -0.63
C SER A 94 3.59 13.01 0.09
N GLU A 95 4.83 13.46 0.30
CA GLU A 95 5.12 14.77 0.90
C GLU A 95 4.57 15.91 0.05
N GLU A 96 4.79 15.87 -1.25
CA GLU A 96 4.30 16.91 -2.16
C GLU A 96 2.77 16.96 -2.23
N LEU A 97 2.12 15.79 -2.24
CA LEU A 97 0.67 15.70 -2.17
C LEU A 97 0.10 16.31 -0.88
N LEU A 98 0.74 16.04 0.26
CA LEU A 98 0.33 16.59 1.56
C LEU A 98 0.59 18.08 1.65
N ARG A 99 1.73 18.56 1.16
CA ARG A 99 2.06 19.97 1.10
C ARG A 99 1.05 20.74 0.25
N SER A 100 0.76 20.25 -0.94
CA SER A 100 -0.28 20.82 -1.83
C SER A 100 -1.68 20.79 -1.22
N ALA A 101 -1.96 19.85 -0.31
CA ALA A 101 -3.24 19.80 0.39
C ALA A 101 -3.29 20.81 1.55
N ASP A 102 -2.17 20.99 2.25
CA ASP A 102 -2.04 21.91 3.37
C ASP A 102 -2.15 23.38 2.93
N GLU A 103 -1.67 23.71 1.72
CA GLU A 103 -1.80 25.05 1.15
C GLU A 103 -3.25 25.47 0.90
N VAL A 104 -4.15 24.52 0.67
CA VAL A 104 -5.58 24.80 0.41
C VAL A 104 -6.35 25.05 1.71
N ARG A 105 -5.92 24.47 2.82
CA ARG A 105 -6.56 24.59 4.14
C ARG A 105 -5.71 25.44 5.08
N GLN A 106 -6.35 26.45 5.69
CA GLN A 106 -5.72 27.32 6.66
C GLN A 106 -6.18 27.04 8.11
N ASP A 107 -7.20 26.20 8.26
CA ASP A 107 -7.81 25.87 9.53
C ASP A 107 -7.08 24.75 10.29
N GLU A 108 -6.27 23.98 9.59
CA GLU A 108 -5.52 22.85 10.15
C GLU A 108 -4.19 22.71 9.40
N LYS A 109 -3.13 22.29 10.07
CA LYS A 109 -1.82 22.04 9.46
C LYS A 109 -1.47 20.56 9.55
N ILE A 110 -0.90 20.03 8.47
CA ILE A 110 -0.41 18.67 8.41
C ILE A 110 1.04 18.64 8.90
N ASP A 111 1.31 17.98 10.04
CA ASP A 111 2.66 17.71 10.51
C ASP A 111 3.21 16.46 9.78
N PHE A 112 3.77 16.66 8.61
CA PHE A 112 4.46 15.61 7.87
C PHE A 112 5.97 15.85 7.89
N ASN A 113 6.71 14.82 8.32
CA ASN A 113 8.17 14.83 8.32
C ASN A 113 8.68 13.57 7.60
N ALA A 114 9.18 13.77 6.37
CA ALA A 114 9.68 12.69 5.52
C ALA A 114 10.80 11.89 6.18
N ASN A 115 11.74 12.56 6.84
CA ASN A 115 12.87 11.89 7.51
C ASN A 115 12.40 11.01 8.66
N ARG A 116 11.51 11.52 9.52
CA ARG A 116 10.92 10.74 10.61
C ARG A 116 10.16 9.52 10.08
N SER A 117 9.35 9.70 9.06
CA SER A 117 8.58 8.62 8.44
C SER A 117 9.48 7.56 7.80
N ASN A 118 10.55 7.98 7.13
CA ASN A 118 11.52 7.07 6.51
C ASN A 118 12.27 6.25 7.56
N VAL A 119 12.76 6.88 8.63
CA VAL A 119 13.46 6.19 9.73
C VAL A 119 12.54 5.19 10.43
N ILE A 120 11.31 5.58 10.76
CA ILE A 120 10.34 4.68 11.41
C ILE A 120 10.01 3.49 10.48
N SER A 121 9.84 3.75 9.19
CA SER A 121 9.60 2.69 8.19
C SER A 121 10.79 1.74 8.08
N GLY A 122 12.02 2.27 8.14
CA GLY A 122 13.24 1.46 8.16
C GLY A 122 13.31 0.55 9.38
N ILE A 123 13.10 1.10 10.57
CA ILE A 123 13.10 0.33 11.83
C ILE A 123 12.03 -0.77 11.79
N ARG A 124 10.82 -0.43 11.35
CA ARG A 124 9.73 -1.40 11.20
C ARG A 124 10.08 -2.52 10.23
N ASN A 125 10.66 -2.18 9.08
CA ASN A 125 11.04 -3.18 8.07
C ASN A 125 12.15 -4.10 8.57
N VAL A 126 13.11 -3.59 9.34
CA VAL A 126 14.13 -4.42 10.00
C VAL A 126 13.48 -5.36 11.02
N ALA A 127 12.59 -4.87 11.87
CA ALA A 127 11.88 -5.71 12.83
C ALA A 127 11.04 -6.80 12.13
N MET A 128 10.35 -6.44 11.06
CA MET A 128 9.59 -7.41 10.25
C MET A 128 10.50 -8.46 9.61
N ALA A 129 11.66 -8.06 9.07
CA ALA A 129 12.60 -9.00 8.46
C ALA A 129 13.18 -10.00 9.47
N LEU A 130 13.33 -9.60 10.72
CA LEU A 130 13.80 -10.49 11.80
C LEU A 130 12.73 -11.44 12.32
N CYS A 131 11.48 -11.00 12.37
CA CYS A 131 10.38 -11.82 12.89
C CYS A 131 9.71 -12.65 11.80
N CYS A 132 9.36 -12.00 10.70
CA CYS A 132 8.65 -12.61 9.57
C CYS A 132 8.93 -11.74 8.34
N PRO A 133 9.89 -12.11 7.48
CA PRO A 133 10.23 -11.34 6.28
C PRO A 133 9.06 -11.35 5.30
N TYR A 134 8.18 -10.38 5.44
CA TYR A 134 7.06 -10.16 4.54
C TYR A 134 7.29 -8.89 3.70
N THR A 135 6.51 -8.73 2.66
CA THR A 135 6.61 -7.58 1.75
C THR A 135 6.57 -6.25 2.48
N GLN A 136 7.39 -5.33 2.01
CA GLN A 136 7.40 -3.96 2.50
C GLN A 136 6.01 -3.33 2.45
N THR A 137 5.71 -2.56 3.47
CA THR A 137 4.45 -1.82 3.54
C THR A 137 4.54 -0.40 2.96
N CYS A 138 5.73 0.01 2.49
CA CYS A 138 5.93 1.25 1.74
C CYS A 138 6.10 0.92 0.27
N GLY A 139 5.31 1.53 -0.57
CA GLY A 139 5.36 1.31 -2.01
C GLY A 139 4.29 2.15 -2.73
N PRO A 140 4.06 1.93 -4.02
CA PRO A 140 3.10 2.69 -4.83
C PRO A 140 1.70 2.81 -4.24
N LEU A 141 1.29 1.84 -3.43
CA LEU A 141 0.00 1.88 -2.71
C LEU A 141 -0.04 2.97 -1.65
N TRP A 142 1.09 3.32 -1.04
CA TRP A 142 1.14 4.38 -0.05
C TRP A 142 0.87 5.74 -0.67
N ALA A 143 1.53 6.08 -1.77
CA ALA A 143 1.28 7.32 -2.51
C ALA A 143 -0.16 7.41 -3.01
N ALA A 144 -0.74 6.30 -3.48
CA ALA A 144 -2.13 6.25 -3.91
C ALA A 144 -3.12 6.51 -2.76
N VAL A 145 -2.88 5.95 -1.58
CA VAL A 145 -3.68 6.21 -0.37
C VAL A 145 -3.54 7.67 0.04
N THR A 146 -2.31 8.20 0.08
CA THR A 146 -2.05 9.60 0.40
C THR A 146 -2.77 10.54 -0.58
N ALA A 147 -2.77 10.23 -1.88
CA ALA A 147 -3.50 10.99 -2.89
C ALA A 147 -5.00 11.01 -2.62
N ALA A 148 -5.60 9.86 -2.30
CA ALA A 148 -7.02 9.77 -1.99
C ALA A 148 -7.39 10.56 -0.72
N VAL A 149 -6.58 10.45 0.33
CA VAL A 149 -6.80 11.15 1.59
C VAL A 149 -6.59 12.66 1.41
N SER A 150 -5.54 13.08 0.70
CA SER A 150 -5.26 14.50 0.45
C SER A 150 -6.37 15.20 -0.35
N GLN A 151 -6.99 14.49 -1.29
CA GLN A 151 -8.16 15.01 -2.01
C GLN A 151 -9.34 15.28 -1.05
N ARG A 152 -9.62 14.34 -0.15
CA ARG A 152 -10.67 14.51 0.88
C ARG A 152 -10.34 15.62 1.87
N TYR A 153 -9.07 15.74 2.23
CA TYR A 153 -8.60 16.82 3.10
C TYR A 153 -8.84 18.21 2.48
N LYS A 154 -8.59 18.38 1.17
CA LYS A 154 -8.88 19.61 0.43
C LYS A 154 -10.36 19.99 0.40
N GLU A 155 -11.27 18.99 0.45
CA GLU A 155 -12.71 19.21 0.46
C GLU A 155 -13.24 19.71 1.82
N GLY A 156 -12.42 19.66 2.87
CA GLY A 156 -12.70 20.21 4.19
C GLY A 156 -13.13 19.18 5.25
N PRO A 157 -13.42 19.65 6.49
CA PRO A 157 -13.64 18.77 7.64
C PRO A 157 -14.82 17.79 7.48
N LYS A 158 -15.88 18.20 6.77
CA LYS A 158 -17.06 17.34 6.54
C LYS A 158 -16.73 16.13 5.66
N ALA A 159 -15.87 16.30 4.68
CA ALA A 159 -15.42 15.20 3.82
C ALA A 159 -14.47 14.25 4.56
N MET A 160 -13.67 14.77 5.48
CA MET A 160 -12.79 13.99 6.33
C MET A 160 -13.56 13.22 7.42
N ALA A 161 -14.67 13.76 7.93
CA ALA A 161 -15.49 13.09 8.96
C ALA A 161 -15.94 11.68 8.53
N VAL A 162 -16.23 11.48 7.25
CA VAL A 162 -16.57 10.16 6.69
C VAL A 162 -15.38 9.21 6.75
N SER A 163 -14.15 9.70 6.50
CA SER A 163 -12.94 8.89 6.58
C SER A 163 -12.58 8.55 8.04
N TYR A 164 -12.78 9.48 8.98
CA TYR A 164 -12.52 9.27 10.41
C TYR A 164 -13.52 8.34 11.09
N THR A 165 -14.80 8.33 10.68
CA THR A 165 -15.78 7.38 11.22
C THR A 165 -15.46 5.95 10.87
N HIS A 166 -14.89 5.69 9.69
CA HIS A 166 -14.42 4.35 9.32
C HIS A 166 -13.14 3.94 10.05
N LEU A 167 -12.29 4.88 10.46
CA LEU A 167 -11.07 4.61 11.24
C LEU A 167 -11.33 4.49 12.75
N ARG A 168 -12.44 5.07 13.26
CA ARG A 168 -12.84 4.96 14.68
C ARG A 168 -13.72 3.75 14.98
N ALA A 169 -14.24 3.08 13.97
CA ALA A 169 -15.05 1.88 14.13
C ALA A 169 -14.22 0.58 14.24
N HIS A 170 -12.92 0.70 14.30
CA HIS A 170 -11.95 -0.34 14.60
C HIS A 170 -11.03 0.17 15.71
#